data_d8dbf5f4cf95214c0cc252b6b13aa918
#
_entry.id   d8dbf5f4cf95214c0cc252b6b13aa918
#
_cell.length_a   1.000
_cell.length_b   1.000
_cell.length_c   1.000
_cell.angle_alpha   90.00
_cell.angle_beta   90.00
_cell.angle_gamma   90.00
#
_symmetry.space_group_name_H-M   'P 1'
#
loop_
_entity.id
_entity.type
_entity.pdbx_description
1 polymer ?
#
loop_
_entity_poly.entity_id
_entity_poly.type
_entity_poly.pdbx_seq_one_letter_code
_entity_poly.pdbx_strand_id
1 'polypeptide(L)'
;SAIYQILKQRVAGVLLTKIDAAKTFDYTYVTDASQIRIPIYDVYNALISNSVIDITKFSNEDASDIEKNLYAKFQQKQQRVFDTISTKLNGSNPPAYKDEDEETQEYLSYICNDLLRDTLGIISKDAIDTSDATYKAWTTDETISLKDYLTYATSQGWIDISSFSPEGEYLDSEEIYQALTAYIIDYLSTDTGFSKLLYKYMLQEDTISGQEICLVLYEQGVLDKNDDDYENLASGAMGAYDFMINKIYTLEIEPAQLALMPCSASAVVVDVKTGDVVALVSYPGYDNNRLTNDMDTDYYAKLALDQSSPFFNKATQQTTAPGSTLKLLSTIAGMEEGIIDEGTYIECTGTFDYVDPPINCWYKNGHGSLDIRTAIEQSCNYFFNMIGFQLGKVGDNEFSEVQSLNKLQEYASLIGLDRKTGIELSEATPKVSDAKAVPSYMGQGNNLFTTSELARYATVMATSGNVFKLTLLDKVMDPKGDVIQEYEPEIEDVVNISSNIWDVI
;
A
#
# COMPACT_ATOMS: atom_id res chain seq x y z
N SER A 1 -18.59 10.67 -10.07
CA SER A 1 -19.84 10.22 -9.46
C SER A 1 -19.89 10.58 -7.98
N ALA A 2 -21.09 10.55 -7.37
CA ALA A 2 -21.27 10.89 -5.94
C ALA A 2 -20.42 9.98 -5.01
N ILE A 3 -20.31 8.70 -5.32
CA ILE A 3 -19.50 7.73 -4.53
C ILE A 3 -18.03 8.12 -4.57
N TYR A 4 -17.50 8.49 -5.71
CA TYR A 4 -16.11 8.93 -5.85
C TYR A 4 -15.83 10.18 -5.01
N GLN A 5 -16.72 11.17 -5.01
CA GLN A 5 -16.58 12.37 -4.18
C GLN A 5 -16.65 12.08 -2.68
N ILE A 6 -17.52 11.16 -2.27
CA ILE A 6 -17.60 10.71 -0.86
C ILE A 6 -16.30 10.04 -0.43
N LEU A 7 -15.72 9.17 -1.26
CA LEU A 7 -14.45 8.50 -0.97
C LEU A 7 -13.30 9.51 -0.87
N LYS A 8 -13.20 10.46 -1.82
CA LYS A 8 -12.20 11.54 -1.78
C LYS A 8 -12.30 12.35 -0.48
N GLN A 9 -13.49 12.80 -0.12
CA GLN A 9 -13.71 13.59 1.10
C GLN A 9 -13.32 12.82 2.37
N ARG A 10 -13.63 11.51 2.44
CA ARG A 10 -13.27 10.67 3.58
C ARG A 10 -11.76 10.49 3.70
N VAL A 11 -11.07 10.24 2.59
CA VAL A 11 -9.62 10.08 2.56
C VAL A 11 -8.93 11.39 2.96
N ALA A 12 -9.35 12.53 2.41
CA ALA A 12 -8.86 13.84 2.81
C ALA A 12 -9.11 14.12 4.31
N GLY A 13 -10.31 13.83 4.80
CA GLY A 13 -10.64 14.00 6.22
C GLY A 13 -9.76 13.15 7.15
N VAL A 14 -9.46 11.91 6.78
CA VAL A 14 -8.54 11.04 7.54
C VAL A 14 -7.13 11.64 7.57
N LEU A 15 -6.61 12.12 6.45
CA LEU A 15 -5.29 12.74 6.39
C LEU A 15 -5.24 14.02 7.22
N LEU A 16 -6.22 14.91 7.07
CA LEU A 16 -6.30 16.17 7.82
C LEU A 16 -6.31 15.95 9.35
N THR A 17 -7.04 14.94 9.84
CA THR A 17 -7.07 14.64 11.28
C THR A 17 -5.76 14.10 11.81
N LYS A 18 -4.85 13.65 10.94
CA LYS A 18 -3.56 13.07 11.30
C LYS A 18 -2.37 14.02 11.08
N ILE A 19 -2.56 15.15 10.37
CA ILE A 19 -1.49 16.14 10.18
C ILE A 19 -1.22 16.89 11.49
N ASP A 20 0.04 17.03 11.84
CA ASP A 20 0.54 17.76 13.00
C ASP A 20 1.63 18.74 12.56
N ALA A 21 1.80 19.83 13.33
CA ALA A 21 2.84 20.83 13.09
C ALA A 21 4.23 20.40 13.62
N ALA A 22 4.33 19.26 14.31
CA ALA A 22 5.59 18.75 14.83
C ALA A 22 6.57 18.40 13.69
N LYS A 23 7.85 18.65 13.90
CA LYS A 23 8.92 18.36 12.93
C LYS A 23 9.25 16.88 12.83
N THR A 24 9.15 16.17 13.94
CA THR A 24 9.49 14.76 14.06
C THR A 24 8.35 14.01 14.71
N PHE A 25 8.10 12.81 14.26
CA PHE A 25 7.12 11.90 14.83
C PHE A 25 7.77 10.53 15.04
N ASP A 26 7.69 10.03 16.28
CA ASP A 26 8.14 8.67 16.57
C ASP A 26 7.03 7.67 16.20
N TYR A 27 7.27 6.92 15.14
CA TYR A 27 6.37 5.86 14.66
C TYR A 27 6.52 4.55 15.46
N THR A 28 7.45 4.48 16.42
CA THR A 28 7.64 3.30 17.22
C THR A 28 6.40 3.01 18.06
N TYR A 29 5.69 1.94 17.71
CA TYR A 29 4.58 1.35 18.44
C TYR A 29 3.33 2.21 18.65
N VAL A 30 2.71 2.65 17.56
CA VAL A 30 1.31 3.09 17.63
C VAL A 30 0.37 1.91 17.38
N THR A 31 -0.19 1.36 18.45
CA THR A 31 -1.18 0.25 18.39
C THR A 31 -2.58 0.73 18.00
N ASP A 32 -2.84 2.04 18.11
CA ASP A 32 -4.11 2.69 17.77
C ASP A 32 -3.88 3.68 16.62
N ALA A 33 -4.43 3.37 15.44
CA ALA A 33 -4.32 4.20 14.25
C ALA A 33 -4.87 5.63 14.44
N SER A 34 -5.77 5.85 15.42
CA SER A 34 -6.28 7.19 15.73
C SER A 34 -5.24 8.11 16.36
N GLN A 35 -4.16 7.54 16.93
CA GLN A 35 -3.08 8.28 17.59
C GLN A 35 -1.93 8.63 16.62
N ILE A 36 -1.93 8.06 15.42
CA ILE A 36 -0.91 8.40 14.42
C ILE A 36 -1.10 9.86 14.00
N ARG A 37 -0.01 10.63 14.04
CA ARG A 37 0.08 11.98 13.51
C ARG A 37 1.14 12.00 12.41
N ILE A 38 0.91 12.83 11.41
CA ILE A 38 1.85 13.04 10.30
C ILE A 38 2.43 14.44 10.47
N PRO A 39 3.74 14.59 10.71
CA PRO A 39 4.37 15.90 10.81
C PRO A 39 4.17 16.69 9.51
N ILE A 40 3.95 18.00 9.63
CA ILE A 40 3.79 18.86 8.45
C ILE A 40 5.03 18.84 7.55
N TYR A 41 6.22 18.63 8.12
CA TYR A 41 7.45 18.49 7.33
C TYR A 41 7.47 17.25 6.46
N ASP A 42 6.83 16.15 6.89
CA ASP A 42 6.64 14.95 6.07
C ASP A 42 5.66 15.23 4.92
N VAL A 43 4.67 16.08 5.14
CA VAL A 43 3.76 16.54 4.06
C VAL A 43 4.52 17.35 3.01
N TYR A 44 5.36 18.31 3.42
CA TYR A 44 6.19 19.07 2.49
C TYR A 44 7.19 18.17 1.77
N ASN A 45 7.84 17.26 2.49
CA ASN A 45 8.75 16.29 1.90
C ASN A 45 8.04 15.38 0.89
N ALA A 46 6.80 14.99 1.16
CA ALA A 46 6.02 14.14 0.27
C ALA A 46 5.76 14.80 -1.09
N LEU A 47 5.61 16.12 -1.15
CA LEU A 47 5.50 16.86 -2.42
C LEU A 47 6.74 16.65 -3.30
N ILE A 48 7.91 16.56 -2.69
CA ILE A 48 9.21 16.34 -3.37
C ILE A 48 9.41 14.86 -3.65
N SER A 49 9.31 14.01 -2.63
CA SER A 49 9.61 12.58 -2.73
C SER A 49 8.70 11.88 -3.76
N ASN A 50 7.43 12.29 -3.86
CA ASN A 50 6.46 11.77 -4.82
C ASN A 50 6.44 12.50 -6.17
N SER A 51 7.40 13.39 -6.42
CA SER A 51 7.51 14.15 -7.67
C SER A 51 6.26 14.98 -8.03
N VAL A 52 5.50 15.42 -7.04
CA VAL A 52 4.49 16.48 -7.24
C VAL A 52 5.22 17.77 -7.58
N ILE A 53 6.33 18.02 -6.89
CA ILE A 53 7.33 19.02 -7.24
C ILE A 53 8.51 18.32 -7.92
N ASP A 54 8.84 18.75 -9.11
CA ASP A 54 9.97 18.25 -9.90
C ASP A 54 11.23 19.07 -9.59
N ILE A 55 12.08 18.57 -8.71
CA ILE A 55 13.32 19.23 -8.29
C ILE A 55 14.35 19.35 -9.42
N THR A 56 14.24 18.56 -10.51
CA THR A 56 15.17 18.66 -11.64
C THR A 56 15.01 19.96 -12.42
N LYS A 57 13.83 20.58 -12.33
CA LYS A 57 13.55 21.87 -12.96
C LYS A 57 14.23 23.05 -12.27
N PHE A 58 14.63 22.91 -11.01
CA PHE A 58 15.22 23.99 -10.23
C PHE A 58 16.55 24.53 -10.81
N SER A 59 17.26 23.70 -11.59
CA SER A 59 18.51 24.06 -12.24
C SER A 59 18.33 24.62 -13.65
N ASN A 60 17.10 24.69 -14.18
CA ASN A 60 16.82 25.16 -15.53
C ASN A 60 17.05 26.67 -15.67
N GLU A 61 17.37 27.13 -16.88
CA GLU A 61 17.56 28.55 -17.17
C GLU A 61 16.28 29.37 -16.91
N ASP A 62 15.12 28.80 -17.22
CA ASP A 62 13.78 29.37 -17.07
C ASP A 62 13.14 29.14 -15.70
N ALA A 63 13.85 28.49 -14.75
CA ALA A 63 13.37 28.31 -13.39
C ALA A 63 13.06 29.67 -12.72
N SER A 64 12.05 29.70 -11.86
CA SER A 64 11.67 30.87 -11.08
C SER A 64 12.76 31.28 -10.09
N ASP A 65 12.69 32.50 -9.58
CA ASP A 65 13.65 32.98 -8.56
C ASP A 65 13.61 32.12 -7.29
N ILE A 66 12.44 31.58 -6.92
CA ILE A 66 12.27 30.68 -5.78
C ILE A 66 13.00 29.37 -6.04
N GLU A 67 12.79 28.76 -7.20
CA GLU A 67 13.44 27.50 -7.59
C GLU A 67 14.96 27.65 -7.66
N LYS A 68 15.45 28.73 -8.26
CA LYS A 68 16.89 29.05 -8.29
C LYS A 68 17.48 29.23 -6.90
N ASN A 69 16.75 29.87 -5.98
CA ASN A 69 17.19 30.03 -4.60
C ASN A 69 17.24 28.69 -3.86
N LEU A 70 16.22 27.85 -4.05
CA LEU A 70 16.20 26.49 -3.49
C LEU A 70 17.36 25.65 -4.03
N TYR A 71 17.65 25.75 -5.32
CA TYR A 71 18.78 25.06 -5.94
C TYR A 71 20.13 25.53 -5.40
N ALA A 72 20.32 26.82 -5.19
CA ALA A 72 21.55 27.36 -4.60
C ALA A 72 21.77 26.88 -3.16
N LYS A 73 20.70 26.80 -2.35
CA LYS A 73 20.74 26.20 -1.00
C LYS A 73 21.05 24.70 -1.06
N PHE A 74 20.44 23.98 -2.00
CA PHE A 74 20.70 22.57 -2.26
C PHE A 74 22.16 22.29 -2.60
N GLN A 75 22.77 23.06 -3.50
CA GLN A 75 24.19 22.89 -3.86
C GLN A 75 25.12 23.04 -2.65
N GLN A 76 24.82 23.97 -1.73
CA GLN A 76 25.59 24.13 -0.49
C GLN A 76 25.41 22.94 0.45
N LYS A 77 24.20 22.38 0.56
CA LYS A 77 23.95 21.16 1.35
C LYS A 77 24.67 19.97 0.73
N GLN A 78 24.52 19.78 -0.58
CA GLN A 78 25.14 18.69 -1.34
C GLN A 78 26.65 18.66 -1.15
N GLN A 79 27.34 19.80 -1.27
CA GLN A 79 28.79 19.88 -1.05
C GLN A 79 29.17 19.43 0.36
N ARG A 80 28.49 19.93 1.40
CA ARG A 80 28.75 19.54 2.80
C ARG A 80 28.54 18.06 3.04
N VAL A 81 27.49 17.49 2.45
CA VAL A 81 27.17 16.08 2.60
C VAL A 81 28.20 15.22 1.85
N PHE A 82 28.65 15.64 0.66
CA PHE A 82 29.71 14.92 -0.08
C PHE A 82 31.07 14.94 0.67
N ASP A 83 31.42 16.05 1.30
CA ASP A 83 32.61 16.12 2.15
C ASP A 83 32.50 15.15 3.33
N THR A 84 31.30 15.04 3.93
CA THR A 84 31.02 14.08 5.01
C THR A 84 31.12 12.64 4.50
N ILE A 85 30.42 12.29 3.42
CA ILE A 85 30.44 10.94 2.83
C ILE A 85 31.87 10.55 2.42
N SER A 86 32.60 11.46 1.78
CA SER A 86 34.01 11.22 1.42
C SER A 86 34.86 10.92 2.66
N THR A 87 34.64 11.63 3.77
CA THR A 87 35.33 11.37 5.03
C THR A 87 34.98 10.01 5.61
N LYS A 88 33.69 9.57 5.52
CA LYS A 88 33.25 8.26 5.99
C LYS A 88 33.78 7.12 5.15
N LEU A 89 33.89 7.30 3.83
CA LEU A 89 34.42 6.28 2.92
C LEU A 89 35.93 6.21 2.93
N ASN A 90 36.64 7.35 3.03
CA ASN A 90 38.10 7.39 2.85
C ASN A 90 38.88 7.65 4.17
N GLY A 91 38.21 7.98 5.26
CA GLY A 91 38.85 8.23 6.56
C GLY A 91 39.59 7.01 7.08
N SER A 92 40.62 7.24 7.93
CA SER A 92 41.45 6.15 8.47
C SER A 92 40.73 5.28 9.50
N ASN A 93 39.74 5.80 10.20
CA ASN A 93 38.96 5.06 11.20
C ASN A 93 37.56 5.66 11.36
N PRO A 94 36.66 5.46 10.37
CA PRO A 94 35.30 5.97 10.47
C PRO A 94 34.52 5.21 11.56
N PRO A 95 33.54 5.89 12.21
CA PRO A 95 32.69 5.25 13.21
C PRO A 95 31.92 4.06 12.68
N ALA A 96 31.46 3.17 13.57
CA ALA A 96 30.51 2.14 13.24
C ALA A 96 29.15 2.78 12.84
N TYR A 97 28.38 2.11 11.99
CA TYR A 97 27.10 2.63 11.46
C TYR A 97 26.16 3.09 12.59
N LYS A 98 26.00 2.31 13.65
CA LYS A 98 25.13 2.64 14.79
C LYS A 98 25.60 3.84 15.62
N ASP A 99 26.87 4.24 15.49
CA ASP A 99 27.45 5.37 16.23
C ASP A 99 27.40 6.68 15.43
N GLU A 100 26.88 6.64 14.20
CA GLU A 100 26.62 7.82 13.38
C GLU A 100 25.30 8.50 13.79
N ASP A 101 25.14 9.79 13.46
CA ASP A 101 23.85 10.46 13.58
C ASP A 101 22.85 9.94 12.55
N GLU A 102 21.55 10.17 12.81
CA GLU A 102 20.45 9.64 12.00
C GLU A 102 20.54 10.05 10.51
N GLU A 103 20.91 11.30 10.25
CA GLU A 103 21.08 11.82 8.89
C GLU A 103 22.21 11.09 8.15
N THR A 104 23.36 10.93 8.81
CA THR A 104 24.51 10.21 8.25
C THR A 104 24.17 8.73 8.04
N GLN A 105 23.49 8.08 8.98
CA GLN A 105 23.05 6.70 8.85
C GLN A 105 22.16 6.53 7.61
N GLU A 106 21.21 7.43 7.37
CA GLU A 106 20.31 7.35 6.22
C GLU A 106 21.08 7.52 4.89
N TYR A 107 22.08 8.40 4.84
CA TYR A 107 22.95 8.54 3.66
C TYR A 107 23.76 7.28 3.38
N LEU A 108 24.37 6.70 4.41
CA LEU A 108 25.16 5.48 4.26
C LEU A 108 24.28 4.27 3.90
N SER A 109 23.09 4.20 4.47
CA SER A 109 22.10 3.18 4.11
C SER A 109 21.65 3.32 2.64
N TYR A 110 21.33 4.54 2.21
CA TYR A 110 20.98 4.82 0.81
C TYR A 110 22.09 4.36 -0.14
N ILE A 111 23.34 4.71 0.14
CA ILE A 111 24.48 4.29 -0.68
C ILE A 111 24.57 2.77 -0.75
N CYS A 112 24.53 2.08 0.37
CA CYS A 112 24.76 0.64 0.41
C CYS A 112 23.57 -0.16 -0.14
N ASN A 113 22.36 0.16 0.32
CA ASN A 113 21.17 -0.62 0.06
C ASN A 113 20.45 -0.19 -1.22
N ASP A 114 20.05 1.09 -1.29
CA ASP A 114 19.23 1.56 -2.40
C ASP A 114 20.07 1.72 -3.68
N LEU A 115 21.26 2.31 -3.57
CA LEU A 115 22.10 2.57 -4.74
C LEU A 115 22.90 1.34 -5.16
N LEU A 116 23.85 0.90 -4.34
CA LEU A 116 24.83 -0.14 -4.78
C LEU A 116 24.19 -1.51 -4.93
N ARG A 117 23.25 -1.89 -4.06
CA ARG A 117 22.63 -3.21 -4.08
C ARG A 117 21.38 -3.27 -4.97
N ASP A 118 20.43 -2.34 -4.78
CA ASP A 118 19.10 -2.47 -5.37
C ASP A 118 18.97 -1.78 -6.73
N THR A 119 19.61 -0.62 -6.93
CA THR A 119 19.54 0.13 -8.19
C THR A 119 20.61 -0.32 -9.19
N LEU A 120 21.86 -0.35 -8.78
CA LEU A 120 22.98 -0.61 -9.67
C LEU A 120 23.40 -2.09 -9.74
N GLY A 121 23.02 -2.90 -8.74
CA GLY A 121 23.43 -4.30 -8.65
C GLY A 121 24.95 -4.50 -8.48
N ILE A 122 25.68 -3.45 -8.12
CA ILE A 122 27.14 -3.50 -7.89
C ILE A 122 27.44 -4.42 -6.71
N ILE A 123 26.65 -4.39 -5.65
CA ILE A 123 26.70 -5.40 -4.59
C ILE A 123 25.85 -6.58 -5.06
N SER A 124 26.53 -7.67 -5.47
CA SER A 124 25.86 -8.85 -6.04
C SER A 124 25.14 -9.67 -4.97
N LYS A 125 23.80 -9.70 -5.05
CA LYS A 125 22.96 -10.48 -4.13
C LYS A 125 23.28 -11.97 -4.13
N ASP A 126 23.68 -12.51 -5.27
CA ASP A 126 23.98 -13.94 -5.47
C ASP A 126 25.37 -14.32 -4.94
N ALA A 127 26.29 -13.35 -4.82
CA ALA A 127 27.64 -13.59 -4.33
C ALA A 127 27.76 -13.49 -2.80
N ILE A 128 26.77 -12.89 -2.12
CA ILE A 128 26.80 -12.65 -0.68
C ILE A 128 26.50 -13.93 0.08
N ASP A 129 27.37 -14.30 1.02
CA ASP A 129 27.05 -15.25 2.07
C ASP A 129 26.37 -14.52 3.24
N THR A 130 25.05 -14.66 3.37
CA THR A 130 24.27 -14.02 4.44
C THR A 130 24.58 -14.59 5.84
N SER A 131 25.33 -15.71 5.93
CA SER A 131 25.82 -16.27 7.20
C SER A 131 27.16 -15.65 7.64
N ASP A 132 27.84 -14.90 6.74
CA ASP A 132 29.12 -14.26 7.00
C ASP A 132 29.06 -13.28 8.19
N ALA A 133 30.12 -13.26 8.98
CA ALA A 133 30.20 -12.45 10.20
C ALA A 133 30.24 -10.95 9.89
N THR A 134 30.94 -10.53 8.82
CA THR A 134 31.03 -9.12 8.42
C THR A 134 29.73 -8.63 7.80
N TYR A 135 29.06 -9.50 7.02
CA TYR A 135 27.71 -9.19 6.53
C TYR A 135 26.73 -8.93 7.68
N LYS A 136 26.74 -9.77 8.71
CA LYS A 136 25.89 -9.57 9.89
C LYS A 136 26.29 -8.35 10.72
N ALA A 137 27.59 -8.10 10.86
CA ALA A 137 28.10 -6.92 11.57
C ALA A 137 27.65 -5.61 10.92
N TRP A 138 27.42 -5.58 9.59
CA TRP A 138 26.88 -4.44 8.87
C TRP A 138 25.34 -4.41 8.93
N THR A 139 24.66 -5.52 8.58
CA THR A 139 23.21 -5.53 8.32
C THR A 139 22.32 -5.75 9.55
N THR A 140 22.87 -6.35 10.60
CA THR A 140 22.11 -6.76 11.79
C THR A 140 22.66 -6.13 13.08
N ASP A 141 23.97 -6.20 13.28
CA ASP A 141 24.62 -5.72 14.51
C ASP A 141 25.01 -4.24 14.43
N GLU A 142 25.16 -3.71 13.21
CA GLU A 142 25.50 -2.32 12.87
C GLU A 142 26.82 -1.85 13.54
N THR A 143 27.75 -2.79 13.77
CA THR A 143 28.96 -2.60 14.59
C THR A 143 30.21 -2.25 13.78
N ILE A 144 30.10 -2.16 12.46
CA ILE A 144 31.20 -1.77 11.57
C ILE A 144 30.81 -0.56 10.74
N SER A 145 31.82 0.11 10.15
CA SER A 145 31.62 1.22 9.24
C SER A 145 31.24 0.72 7.83
N LEU A 146 30.63 1.60 7.01
CA LEU A 146 30.41 1.31 5.59
C LEU A 146 31.73 1.06 4.87
N LYS A 147 32.79 1.79 5.23
CA LYS A 147 34.14 1.56 4.69
C LYS A 147 34.60 0.12 4.93
N ASP A 148 34.51 -0.37 6.17
CA ASP A 148 34.96 -1.71 6.52
C ASP A 148 34.15 -2.76 5.78
N TYR A 149 32.82 -2.56 5.68
CA TYR A 149 31.94 -3.45 4.95
C TYR A 149 32.29 -3.50 3.46
N LEU A 150 32.40 -2.34 2.78
CA LEU A 150 32.72 -2.29 1.34
C LEU A 150 34.13 -2.79 1.03
N THR A 151 35.11 -2.51 1.90
CA THR A 151 36.47 -3.04 1.76
C THR A 151 36.45 -4.57 1.84
N TYR A 152 35.74 -5.12 2.79
CA TYR A 152 35.57 -6.55 2.93
C TYR A 152 34.84 -7.15 1.72
N ALA A 153 33.72 -6.57 1.32
CA ALA A 153 32.92 -7.00 0.16
C ALA A 153 33.76 -7.03 -1.13
N THR A 154 34.64 -6.04 -1.32
CA THR A 154 35.59 -6.00 -2.43
C THR A 154 36.56 -7.20 -2.36
N SER A 155 37.14 -7.47 -1.19
CA SER A 155 38.07 -8.58 -0.98
C SER A 155 37.45 -9.97 -1.19
N GLN A 156 36.13 -10.09 -0.96
CA GLN A 156 35.37 -11.34 -1.13
C GLN A 156 34.81 -11.52 -2.54
N GLY A 157 34.97 -10.52 -3.42
CA GLY A 157 34.40 -10.57 -4.76
C GLY A 157 32.87 -10.39 -4.79
N TRP A 158 32.28 -9.73 -3.78
CA TRP A 158 30.87 -9.39 -3.75
C TRP A 158 30.53 -8.16 -4.58
N ILE A 159 31.56 -7.43 -5.04
CA ILE A 159 31.44 -6.20 -5.82
C ILE A 159 31.61 -6.52 -7.31
N ASP A 160 30.60 -6.19 -8.12
CA ASP A 160 30.70 -6.20 -9.58
C ASP A 160 31.38 -4.91 -10.07
N ILE A 161 32.58 -5.04 -10.61
CA ILE A 161 33.40 -3.92 -11.05
C ILE A 161 33.09 -3.44 -12.48
N SER A 162 32.24 -4.15 -13.20
CA SER A 162 31.99 -3.90 -14.64
C SER A 162 31.47 -2.48 -14.93
N SER A 163 30.82 -1.85 -13.96
CA SER A 163 30.22 -0.52 -14.13
C SER A 163 31.22 0.64 -13.96
N PHE A 164 32.36 0.42 -13.30
CA PHE A 164 33.29 1.50 -12.94
C PHE A 164 34.77 1.17 -13.14
N SER A 165 35.09 0.01 -13.67
CA SER A 165 36.46 -0.39 -14.02
C SER A 165 36.62 -0.53 -15.53
N PRO A 166 37.68 0.00 -16.15
CA PRO A 166 37.96 -0.19 -17.57
C PRO A 166 38.15 -1.67 -17.92
N GLU A 167 37.64 -2.10 -19.07
CA GLU A 167 37.88 -3.47 -19.58
C GLU A 167 39.38 -3.72 -19.79
N GLY A 168 39.90 -4.76 -19.12
CA GLY A 168 41.26 -5.28 -19.34
C GLY A 168 42.32 -4.75 -18.37
N GLU A 169 42.00 -3.92 -17.40
CA GLU A 169 42.89 -3.57 -16.31
C GLU A 169 42.80 -4.57 -15.15
N TYR A 170 43.95 -4.96 -14.62
CA TYR A 170 44.04 -5.82 -13.43
C TYR A 170 44.19 -4.89 -12.22
N LEU A 171 43.07 -4.68 -11.49
CA LEU A 171 43.06 -3.87 -10.29
C LEU A 171 43.18 -4.76 -9.05
N ASP A 172 43.98 -4.32 -8.08
CA ASP A 172 43.95 -4.95 -6.75
C ASP A 172 42.74 -4.47 -5.91
N SER A 173 42.52 -5.06 -4.75
CA SER A 173 41.35 -4.77 -3.92
C SER A 173 41.31 -3.32 -3.43
N GLU A 174 42.46 -2.67 -3.21
CA GLU A 174 42.56 -1.27 -2.82
C GLU A 174 42.20 -0.35 -3.99
N GLU A 175 42.72 -0.65 -5.19
CA GLU A 175 42.41 0.10 -6.41
C GLU A 175 40.93 -0.02 -6.79
N ILE A 176 40.32 -1.21 -6.64
CA ILE A 176 38.88 -1.41 -6.81
C ILE A 176 38.08 -0.57 -5.82
N TYR A 177 38.48 -0.56 -4.53
CA TYR A 177 37.81 0.23 -3.50
C TYR A 177 37.87 1.73 -3.81
N GLN A 178 39.03 2.25 -4.22
CA GLN A 178 39.20 3.65 -4.60
C GLN A 178 38.34 4.03 -5.82
N ALA A 179 38.30 3.16 -6.84
CA ALA A 179 37.43 3.36 -8.00
C ALA A 179 35.94 3.36 -7.60
N LEU A 180 35.52 2.44 -6.73
CA LEU A 180 34.15 2.37 -6.20
C LEU A 180 33.76 3.64 -5.46
N THR A 181 34.61 4.14 -4.56
CA THR A 181 34.31 5.35 -3.80
C THR A 181 34.22 6.59 -4.67
N ALA A 182 35.08 6.72 -5.69
CA ALA A 182 34.99 7.79 -6.69
C ALA A 182 33.68 7.71 -7.49
N TYR A 183 33.31 6.52 -7.93
CA TYR A 183 32.09 6.26 -8.66
C TYR A 183 30.83 6.59 -7.84
N ILE A 184 30.81 6.23 -6.54
CA ILE A 184 29.72 6.58 -5.64
C ILE A 184 29.49 8.10 -5.61
N ILE A 185 30.53 8.88 -5.39
CA ILE A 185 30.41 10.36 -5.29
C ILE A 185 29.96 10.96 -6.62
N ASP A 186 30.51 10.49 -7.73
CA ASP A 186 30.12 10.96 -9.07
C ASP A 186 28.66 10.65 -9.35
N TYR A 187 28.20 9.43 -9.11
CA TYR A 187 26.82 9.01 -9.31
C TYR A 187 25.84 9.80 -8.45
N LEU A 188 26.10 9.93 -7.15
CA LEU A 188 25.26 10.69 -6.22
C LEU A 188 25.09 12.15 -6.63
N SER A 189 26.07 12.71 -7.38
CA SER A 189 26.02 14.11 -7.82
C SER A 189 24.83 14.42 -8.74
N THR A 190 24.35 13.41 -9.46
CA THR A 190 23.25 13.50 -10.42
C THR A 190 22.03 12.66 -10.03
N ASP A 191 22.14 11.87 -8.96
CA ASP A 191 21.06 10.99 -8.54
C ASP A 191 19.89 11.76 -7.93
N THR A 192 18.72 11.63 -8.56
CA THR A 192 17.50 12.33 -8.13
C THR A 192 16.97 11.77 -6.79
N GLY A 193 17.13 10.48 -6.53
CA GLY A 193 16.72 9.84 -5.28
C GLY A 193 17.49 10.41 -4.10
N PHE A 194 18.81 10.47 -4.22
CA PHE A 194 19.67 11.09 -3.21
C PHE A 194 19.41 12.58 -3.06
N SER A 195 19.17 13.29 -4.16
CA SER A 195 18.81 14.70 -4.13
C SER A 195 17.52 14.95 -3.33
N LYS A 196 16.48 14.10 -3.49
CA LYS A 196 15.25 14.17 -2.70
C LYS A 196 15.52 13.96 -1.20
N LEU A 197 16.43 13.05 -0.85
CA LEU A 197 16.85 12.81 0.52
C LEU A 197 17.54 14.05 1.13
N LEU A 198 18.35 14.76 0.37
CA LEU A 198 18.96 16.03 0.83
C LEU A 198 17.87 17.07 1.09
N TYR A 199 16.87 17.23 0.23
CA TYR A 199 15.75 18.16 0.46
C TYR A 199 14.95 17.81 1.71
N LYS A 200 14.76 16.52 2.03
CA LYS A 200 14.15 16.08 3.29
C LYS A 200 14.85 16.69 4.50
N TYR A 201 16.18 16.56 4.56
CA TYR A 201 16.96 17.09 5.68
C TYR A 201 17.04 18.62 5.67
N MET A 202 17.05 19.26 4.50
CA MET A 202 16.98 20.71 4.40
C MET A 202 15.67 21.28 4.98
N LEU A 203 14.55 20.55 4.83
CA LEU A 203 13.28 20.88 5.46
C LEU A 203 13.36 20.71 6.99
N GLN A 204 13.89 19.59 7.46
CA GLN A 204 14.01 19.32 8.90
C GLN A 204 14.93 20.30 9.63
N GLU A 205 15.97 20.79 8.96
CA GLU A 205 16.91 21.81 9.47
C GLU A 205 16.39 23.26 9.35
N ASP A 206 15.19 23.48 8.80
CA ASP A 206 14.67 24.81 8.43
C ASP A 206 15.58 25.59 7.45
N THR A 207 16.48 24.92 6.71
CA THR A 207 17.29 25.55 5.67
C THR A 207 16.42 26.02 4.51
N ILE A 208 15.36 25.29 4.22
CA ILE A 208 14.27 25.65 3.34
C ILE A 208 12.95 25.63 4.11
N SER A 209 12.03 26.51 3.74
CA SER A 209 10.76 26.66 4.44
C SER A 209 9.63 25.97 3.72
N GLY A 210 8.60 25.56 4.47
CA GLY A 210 7.34 25.06 3.88
C GLY A 210 6.68 26.09 2.96
N GLN A 211 6.86 27.40 3.22
CA GLN A 211 6.34 28.45 2.35
C GLN A 211 7.03 28.43 0.97
N GLU A 212 8.37 28.30 0.91
CA GLU A 212 9.09 28.18 -0.36
C GLU A 212 8.62 26.97 -1.14
N ILE A 213 8.45 25.81 -0.47
CA ILE A 213 7.97 24.58 -1.10
C ILE A 213 6.53 24.74 -1.64
N CYS A 214 5.63 25.33 -0.85
CA CYS A 214 4.24 25.53 -1.29
C CYS A 214 4.14 26.53 -2.47
N LEU A 215 5.00 27.55 -2.54
CA LEU A 215 5.03 28.47 -3.66
C LEU A 215 5.50 27.81 -4.96
N VAL A 216 6.41 26.83 -4.89
CA VAL A 216 6.83 26.06 -6.07
C VAL A 216 5.67 25.31 -6.73
N LEU A 217 4.63 24.91 -5.97
CA LEU A 217 3.44 24.29 -6.57
C LEU A 217 2.78 25.19 -7.63
N TYR A 218 2.78 26.49 -7.41
CA TYR A 218 2.29 27.48 -8.37
C TYR A 218 3.28 27.73 -9.51
N GLU A 219 4.59 27.77 -9.19
CA GLU A 219 5.63 27.99 -10.21
C GLU A 219 5.66 26.85 -11.23
N GLN A 220 5.42 25.61 -10.79
CA GLN A 220 5.39 24.44 -11.67
C GLN A 220 4.01 24.12 -12.24
N GLY A 221 3.00 24.97 -11.99
CA GLY A 221 1.65 24.80 -12.53
C GLY A 221 0.88 23.61 -11.94
N VAL A 222 1.28 23.14 -10.76
CA VAL A 222 0.49 22.15 -9.99
C VAL A 222 -0.78 22.80 -9.45
N LEU A 223 -0.67 24.08 -9.05
CA LEU A 223 -1.79 24.94 -8.66
C LEU A 223 -1.85 26.16 -9.61
N ASP A 224 -3.05 26.71 -9.79
CA ASP A 224 -3.27 27.89 -10.64
C ASP A 224 -2.93 29.18 -9.89
N LYS A 225 -2.05 30.02 -10.45
CA LYS A 225 -1.67 31.33 -9.87
C LYS A 225 -2.82 32.36 -9.78
N ASN A 226 -3.96 32.10 -10.43
CA ASN A 226 -5.16 32.93 -10.26
C ASN A 226 -5.94 32.62 -8.97
N ASP A 227 -5.44 31.72 -8.15
CA ASP A 227 -5.96 31.36 -6.85
C ASP A 227 -5.67 32.49 -5.83
N ASP A 228 -6.69 32.90 -5.06
CA ASP A 228 -6.57 33.92 -4.03
C ASP A 228 -5.55 33.56 -2.94
N ASP A 229 -5.29 32.27 -2.71
CA ASP A 229 -4.31 31.80 -1.75
C ASP A 229 -2.86 32.07 -2.18
N TYR A 230 -2.57 32.27 -3.47
CA TYR A 230 -1.22 32.55 -3.94
C TYR A 230 -0.65 33.84 -3.33
N GLU A 231 -1.38 34.96 -3.42
CA GLU A 231 -0.93 36.23 -2.86
C GLU A 231 -0.85 36.21 -1.33
N ASN A 232 -1.81 35.53 -0.68
CA ASN A 232 -1.83 35.36 0.76
C ASN A 232 -0.61 34.58 1.26
N LEU A 233 -0.24 33.50 0.56
CA LEU A 233 0.95 32.69 0.88
C LEU A 233 2.24 33.49 0.57
N ALA A 234 2.34 34.13 -0.58
CA ALA A 234 3.52 34.88 -1.00
C ALA A 234 3.82 36.07 -0.08
N SER A 235 2.79 36.78 0.38
CA SER A 235 2.93 37.90 1.32
C SER A 235 3.13 37.46 2.78
N GLY A 236 2.95 36.18 3.09
CA GLY A 236 2.99 35.66 4.47
C GLY A 236 1.71 35.94 5.27
N ALA A 237 0.63 36.40 4.64
CA ALA A 237 -0.68 36.57 5.26
C ALA A 237 -1.33 35.20 5.63
N MET A 238 -0.96 34.15 4.89
CA MET A 238 -1.31 32.75 5.18
C MET A 238 -0.05 31.95 5.43
N GLY A 239 -0.04 31.16 6.51
CA GLY A 239 1.06 30.24 6.81
C GLY A 239 1.01 28.98 5.93
N ALA A 240 2.19 28.40 5.64
CA ALA A 240 2.29 27.20 4.81
C ALA A 240 1.49 25.99 5.38
N TYR A 241 1.38 25.88 6.71
CA TYR A 241 0.57 24.85 7.36
C TYR A 241 -0.90 25.01 7.00
N ASP A 242 -1.48 26.20 7.23
CA ASP A 242 -2.91 26.47 6.94
C ASP A 242 -3.19 26.35 5.45
N PHE A 243 -2.25 26.78 4.61
CA PHE A 243 -2.30 26.61 3.17
C PHE A 243 -2.42 25.12 2.78
N MET A 244 -1.52 24.27 3.26
CA MET A 244 -1.57 22.83 2.93
C MET A 244 -2.85 22.16 3.42
N ILE A 245 -3.29 22.49 4.65
CA ILE A 245 -4.57 22.00 5.16
C ILE A 245 -5.72 22.38 4.23
N ASN A 246 -5.76 23.64 3.78
CA ASN A 246 -6.79 24.10 2.86
C ASN A 246 -6.76 23.35 1.53
N LYS A 247 -5.57 23.26 0.89
CA LYS A 247 -5.40 22.57 -0.41
C LYS A 247 -5.73 21.08 -0.36
N ILE A 248 -5.45 20.40 0.75
CA ILE A 248 -5.87 19.01 0.96
C ILE A 248 -7.40 18.95 1.19
N TYR A 249 -7.96 19.87 1.95
CA TYR A 249 -9.41 19.91 2.22
C TYR A 249 -10.23 20.15 0.96
N THR A 250 -9.79 21.07 0.09
CA THR A 250 -10.44 21.38 -1.18
C THR A 250 -10.14 20.34 -2.27
N LEU A 251 -9.22 19.38 -1.99
CA LEU A 251 -8.76 18.35 -2.92
C LEU A 251 -8.00 18.91 -4.14
N GLU A 252 -7.42 20.08 -4.03
CA GLU A 252 -6.48 20.63 -5.01
C GLU A 252 -5.12 19.92 -4.94
N ILE A 253 -4.75 19.47 -3.71
CA ILE A 253 -3.69 18.48 -3.48
C ILE A 253 -4.37 17.21 -2.95
N GLU A 254 -4.32 16.16 -3.75
CA GLU A 254 -4.94 14.90 -3.36
C GLU A 254 -4.07 14.13 -2.36
N PRO A 255 -4.66 13.45 -1.35
CA PRO A 255 -3.90 12.62 -0.43
C PRO A 255 -3.05 11.55 -1.10
N ALA A 256 -3.47 11.04 -2.26
CA ALA A 256 -2.71 10.08 -3.05
C ALA A 256 -1.39 10.67 -3.59
N GLN A 257 -1.35 11.96 -3.92
CA GLN A 257 -0.13 12.65 -4.37
C GLN A 257 0.91 12.77 -3.26
N LEU A 258 0.46 12.80 -2.01
CA LEU A 258 1.35 12.88 -0.86
C LEU A 258 1.96 11.53 -0.46
N ALA A 259 1.32 10.41 -0.82
CA ALA A 259 1.71 9.01 -0.55
C ALA A 259 2.22 8.73 0.88
N LEU A 260 1.94 9.63 1.82
CA LEU A 260 2.34 9.49 3.23
C LEU A 260 1.74 8.24 3.90
N MET A 261 0.58 7.84 3.45
CA MET A 261 -0.05 6.55 3.61
C MET A 261 -0.92 6.39 2.36
N PRO A 262 -0.46 5.77 1.28
CA PRO A 262 -1.23 5.69 0.05
C PRO A 262 -2.56 5.00 0.34
N CYS A 263 -3.59 5.82 0.57
CA CYS A 263 -4.93 5.32 0.75
C CYS A 263 -5.44 4.83 -0.59
N SER A 264 -5.74 3.56 -0.67
CA SER A 264 -6.40 2.99 -1.83
C SER A 264 -7.78 2.49 -1.44
N ALA A 265 -8.70 2.53 -2.38
CA ALA A 265 -10.05 2.04 -2.20
C ALA A 265 -10.60 1.47 -3.49
N SER A 266 -11.58 0.60 -3.37
CA SER A 266 -12.38 0.17 -4.50
C SER A 266 -13.84 0.02 -4.09
N ALA A 267 -14.74 0.20 -5.05
CA ALA A 267 -16.15 -0.02 -4.87
C ALA A 267 -16.73 -0.65 -6.13
N VAL A 268 -17.60 -1.64 -5.94
CA VAL A 268 -18.33 -2.29 -7.02
C VAL A 268 -19.80 -2.29 -6.66
N VAL A 269 -20.64 -1.87 -7.60
CA VAL A 269 -22.11 -1.89 -7.47
C VAL A 269 -22.64 -2.79 -8.55
N VAL A 270 -23.42 -3.79 -8.18
CA VAL A 270 -24.00 -4.79 -9.08
C VAL A 270 -25.51 -4.73 -8.98
N ASP A 271 -26.20 -4.80 -10.12
CA ASP A 271 -27.65 -5.03 -10.14
C ASP A 271 -27.91 -6.50 -9.77
N VAL A 272 -28.62 -6.70 -8.67
CA VAL A 272 -28.90 -8.04 -8.14
C VAL A 272 -29.83 -8.86 -9.03
N LYS A 273 -30.50 -8.25 -10.01
CA LYS A 273 -31.41 -8.94 -10.91
C LYS A 273 -30.71 -9.48 -12.15
N THR A 274 -29.63 -8.87 -12.56
CA THR A 274 -28.97 -9.14 -13.85
C THR A 274 -27.50 -9.55 -13.72
N GLY A 275 -26.82 -9.18 -12.62
CA GLY A 275 -25.38 -9.34 -12.51
C GLY A 275 -24.58 -8.22 -13.20
N ASP A 276 -25.27 -7.21 -13.76
CA ASP A 276 -24.63 -6.08 -14.42
C ASP A 276 -23.88 -5.22 -13.40
N VAL A 277 -22.65 -4.85 -13.75
CA VAL A 277 -21.84 -3.96 -12.94
C VAL A 277 -22.19 -2.50 -13.24
N VAL A 278 -23.02 -1.91 -12.40
CA VAL A 278 -23.52 -0.53 -12.53
C VAL A 278 -22.42 0.50 -12.27
N ALA A 279 -21.50 0.20 -11.36
CA ALA A 279 -20.34 1.02 -11.07
C ALA A 279 -19.18 0.17 -10.59
N LEU A 280 -17.98 0.48 -11.11
CA LEU A 280 -16.70 -0.09 -10.67
C LEU A 280 -15.71 1.03 -10.49
N VAL A 281 -15.20 1.20 -9.28
CA VAL A 281 -14.29 2.29 -8.91
C VAL A 281 -13.02 1.71 -8.33
N SER A 282 -11.88 2.18 -8.85
CA SER A 282 -10.54 1.98 -8.28
C SER A 282 -9.95 3.35 -7.93
N TYR A 283 -9.51 3.54 -6.69
CA TYR A 283 -8.90 4.78 -6.23
C TYR A 283 -7.46 4.51 -5.72
N PRO A 284 -6.49 5.38 -6.05
CA PRO A 284 -6.60 6.52 -6.95
C PRO A 284 -6.82 6.09 -8.40
N GLY A 285 -7.50 6.95 -9.15
CA GLY A 285 -7.73 6.80 -10.58
C GLY A 285 -6.78 7.71 -11.38
N TYR A 286 -6.98 7.75 -12.69
CA TYR A 286 -6.25 8.62 -13.61
C TYR A 286 -7.16 9.07 -14.77
N ASP A 287 -6.73 10.11 -15.50
CA ASP A 287 -7.46 10.62 -16.66
C ASP A 287 -7.03 9.86 -17.93
N ASN A 288 -7.92 8.98 -18.40
CA ASN A 288 -7.72 8.22 -19.62
C ASN A 288 -7.55 9.08 -20.87
N ASN A 289 -8.15 10.29 -20.90
CA ASN A 289 -8.06 11.15 -22.09
C ASN A 289 -6.63 11.64 -22.32
N ARG A 290 -5.83 11.79 -21.27
CA ARG A 290 -4.42 12.17 -21.37
C ARG A 290 -3.51 11.03 -21.85
N LEU A 291 -4.01 9.80 -21.85
CA LEU A 291 -3.23 8.60 -22.23
C LEU A 291 -3.66 8.03 -23.60
N THR A 292 -4.60 8.67 -24.28
CA THR A 292 -5.10 8.22 -25.59
C THR A 292 -4.67 9.16 -26.70
N ASN A 293 -4.60 8.67 -27.94
CA ASN A 293 -4.14 9.38 -29.13
C ASN A 293 -2.70 9.94 -28.95
N ASP A 294 -2.54 11.25 -28.79
CA ASP A 294 -1.26 11.88 -28.46
C ASP A 294 -1.05 11.73 -26.95
N MET A 295 -0.39 10.61 -26.57
CA MET A 295 -0.17 10.27 -25.18
C MET A 295 0.71 11.30 -24.47
N ASP A 296 0.22 11.84 -23.36
CA ASP A 296 0.99 12.68 -22.43
C ASP A 296 2.03 11.84 -21.69
N THR A 297 3.25 11.83 -22.23
CA THR A 297 4.34 10.98 -21.73
C THR A 297 4.78 11.36 -20.32
N ASP A 298 4.72 12.64 -19.96
CA ASP A 298 5.10 13.12 -18.63
C ASP A 298 4.07 12.69 -17.59
N TYR A 299 2.79 12.76 -17.97
CA TYR A 299 1.70 12.27 -17.13
C TYR A 299 1.78 10.74 -16.94
N TYR A 300 2.05 10.00 -18.01
CA TYR A 300 2.27 8.54 -17.93
C TYR A 300 3.43 8.20 -17.00
N ALA A 301 4.58 8.87 -17.13
CA ALA A 301 5.74 8.65 -16.28
C ALA A 301 5.43 8.94 -14.79
N LYS A 302 4.70 10.03 -14.51
CA LYS A 302 4.20 10.33 -13.16
C LYS A 302 3.36 9.20 -12.58
N LEU A 303 2.38 8.70 -13.34
CA LEU A 303 1.49 7.61 -12.88
C LEU A 303 2.24 6.29 -12.70
N ALA A 304 3.24 6.00 -13.54
CA ALA A 304 4.04 4.79 -13.46
C ALA A 304 4.94 4.75 -12.21
N LEU A 305 5.37 5.91 -11.73
CA LEU A 305 6.20 6.07 -10.52
C LEU A 305 5.38 6.31 -9.25
N ASP A 306 4.07 6.49 -9.37
CA ASP A 306 3.19 6.76 -8.23
C ASP A 306 3.05 5.52 -7.33
N GLN A 307 3.49 5.65 -6.08
CA GLN A 307 3.46 4.57 -5.08
C GLN A 307 2.04 4.07 -4.77
N SER A 308 1.01 4.86 -5.04
CA SER A 308 -0.39 4.44 -4.92
C SER A 308 -0.86 3.51 -6.03
N SER A 309 0.00 3.27 -7.05
CA SER A 309 -0.24 2.36 -8.17
C SER A 309 -1.59 2.59 -8.87
N PRO A 310 -1.81 3.77 -9.49
CA PRO A 310 -3.11 4.11 -10.08
C PRO A 310 -3.49 3.23 -11.28
N PHE A 311 -2.51 2.62 -11.99
CA PHE A 311 -2.78 1.67 -13.08
C PHE A 311 -3.28 0.30 -12.59
N PHE A 312 -3.06 -0.02 -11.31
CA PHE A 312 -3.52 -1.27 -10.73
C PHE A 312 -4.99 -1.17 -10.36
N ASN A 313 -5.85 -1.95 -11.06
CA ASN A 313 -7.28 -1.97 -10.77
C ASN A 313 -7.57 -2.70 -9.45
N LYS A 314 -7.79 -1.93 -8.41
CA LYS A 314 -8.00 -2.46 -7.05
C LYS A 314 -9.33 -3.19 -6.88
N ALA A 315 -10.32 -2.90 -7.75
CA ALA A 315 -11.62 -3.53 -7.67
C ALA A 315 -11.61 -5.00 -8.12
N THR A 316 -10.76 -5.31 -9.12
CA THR A 316 -10.71 -6.65 -9.74
C THR A 316 -9.40 -7.39 -9.49
N GLN A 317 -8.34 -6.71 -9.02
CA GLN A 317 -7.00 -7.30 -8.89
C GLN A 317 -6.45 -7.27 -7.48
N GLN A 318 -6.85 -6.32 -6.63
CA GLN A 318 -6.40 -6.27 -5.24
C GLN A 318 -7.20 -7.24 -4.39
N THR A 319 -6.53 -8.26 -3.86
CA THR A 319 -7.12 -9.23 -2.95
C THR A 319 -6.90 -8.83 -1.49
N THR A 320 -7.92 -9.04 -0.67
CA THR A 320 -7.89 -8.79 0.77
C THR A 320 -8.70 -9.82 1.52
N ALA A 321 -8.45 -9.96 2.82
CA ALA A 321 -9.29 -10.79 3.68
C ALA A 321 -10.72 -10.22 3.72
N PRO A 322 -11.76 -11.04 3.52
CA PRO A 322 -13.15 -10.59 3.46
C PRO A 322 -13.67 -10.08 4.81
N GLY A 323 -13.05 -10.51 5.90
CA GLY A 323 -13.52 -10.18 7.24
C GLY A 323 -14.93 -10.68 7.50
N SER A 324 -15.68 -9.95 8.32
CA SER A 324 -17.02 -10.36 8.78
C SER A 324 -18.08 -10.54 7.68
N THR A 325 -17.82 -10.10 6.46
CA THR A 325 -18.74 -10.37 5.35
C THR A 325 -18.83 -11.87 5.05
N LEU A 326 -17.76 -12.65 5.31
CA LEU A 326 -17.76 -14.10 5.09
C LEU A 326 -18.62 -14.88 6.10
N LYS A 327 -19.07 -14.26 7.17
CA LYS A 327 -19.87 -14.92 8.21
C LYS A 327 -21.20 -15.48 7.70
N LEU A 328 -21.76 -14.92 6.62
CA LEU A 328 -22.96 -15.46 5.99
C LEU A 328 -22.67 -16.82 5.33
N LEU A 329 -21.50 -16.99 4.68
CA LEU A 329 -21.03 -18.29 4.20
C LEU A 329 -20.89 -19.30 5.34
N SER A 330 -20.30 -18.88 6.46
CA SER A 330 -20.13 -19.72 7.64
C SER A 330 -21.46 -20.14 8.26
N THR A 331 -22.47 -19.24 8.16
CA THR A 331 -23.85 -19.57 8.56
C THR A 331 -24.43 -20.68 7.69
N ILE A 332 -24.28 -20.57 6.35
CA ILE A 332 -24.72 -21.62 5.42
C ILE A 332 -24.07 -22.96 5.79
N ALA A 333 -22.74 -22.98 5.90
CA ALA A 333 -21.99 -24.19 6.24
C ALA A 333 -22.44 -24.79 7.59
N GLY A 334 -22.58 -23.97 8.61
CA GLY A 334 -22.98 -24.42 9.96
C GLY A 334 -24.39 -24.98 10.01
N MET A 335 -25.33 -24.38 9.27
CA MET A 335 -26.73 -24.83 9.24
C MET A 335 -26.94 -26.07 8.33
N GLU A 336 -26.33 -26.11 7.15
CA GLU A 336 -26.41 -27.27 6.25
C GLU A 336 -25.79 -28.53 6.84
N GLU A 337 -24.70 -28.40 7.59
CA GLU A 337 -24.04 -29.50 8.28
C GLU A 337 -24.70 -29.83 9.65
N GLY A 338 -25.78 -29.13 10.02
CA GLY A 338 -26.52 -29.37 11.25
C GLY A 338 -25.73 -29.05 12.53
N ILE A 339 -24.69 -28.25 12.43
CA ILE A 339 -23.90 -27.79 13.59
C ILE A 339 -24.69 -26.76 14.41
N ILE A 340 -25.45 -25.92 13.72
CA ILE A 340 -26.33 -24.91 14.31
C ILE A 340 -27.68 -24.92 13.61
N ASP A 341 -28.69 -24.43 14.34
CA ASP A 341 -30.02 -24.09 13.86
C ASP A 341 -30.48 -22.79 14.55
N GLU A 342 -31.71 -22.31 14.25
CA GLU A 342 -32.25 -21.10 14.87
C GLU A 342 -32.47 -21.22 16.40
N GLY A 343 -32.52 -22.44 16.92
CA GLY A 343 -32.66 -22.73 18.38
C GLY A 343 -31.32 -22.94 19.07
N THR A 344 -30.21 -22.90 18.33
CA THR A 344 -28.88 -23.13 18.91
C THR A 344 -28.32 -21.87 19.55
N TYR A 345 -27.97 -21.94 20.84
CA TYR A 345 -27.35 -20.86 21.57
C TYR A 345 -25.89 -21.18 21.90
N ILE A 346 -24.99 -20.21 21.64
CA ILE A 346 -23.56 -20.29 21.97
C ILE A 346 -23.20 -19.15 22.91
N GLU A 347 -22.56 -19.46 24.04
CA GLU A 347 -22.09 -18.50 25.01
C GLU A 347 -20.74 -17.89 24.57
N CYS A 348 -20.74 -16.59 24.28
CA CYS A 348 -19.53 -15.84 23.97
C CYS A 348 -18.91 -15.25 25.24
N THR A 349 -17.79 -15.78 25.68
CA THR A 349 -17.04 -15.31 26.86
C THR A 349 -16.04 -14.21 26.56
N GLY A 350 -15.89 -13.79 25.28
CA GLY A 350 -14.92 -12.79 24.84
C GLY A 350 -13.60 -13.39 24.32
N THR A 351 -13.22 -14.59 24.76
CA THR A 351 -12.02 -15.30 24.31
C THR A 351 -12.38 -16.73 23.94
N PHE A 352 -12.07 -17.12 22.70
CA PHE A 352 -12.23 -18.48 22.19
C PHE A 352 -10.96 -19.27 22.46
N ASP A 353 -10.98 -20.14 23.45
CA ASP A 353 -9.84 -20.87 24.02
C ASP A 353 -9.81 -22.38 23.66
N TYR A 354 -10.62 -22.78 22.68
CA TYR A 354 -10.61 -24.15 22.14
C TYR A 354 -9.43 -24.43 21.20
N VAL A 355 -8.64 -23.40 20.87
CA VAL A 355 -7.44 -23.49 20.01
C VAL A 355 -6.27 -22.74 20.64
N ASP A 356 -5.05 -23.10 20.23
CA ASP A 356 -3.82 -22.45 20.70
C ASP A 356 -3.08 -21.81 19.50
N PRO A 357 -2.79 -20.49 19.54
CA PRO A 357 -3.17 -19.53 20.58
C PRO A 357 -4.69 -19.22 20.59
N PRO A 358 -5.24 -18.80 21.74
CA PRO A 358 -6.64 -18.39 21.85
C PRO A 358 -6.99 -17.20 20.97
N ILE A 359 -8.23 -17.15 20.47
CA ILE A 359 -8.71 -16.10 19.56
C ILE A 359 -9.68 -15.18 20.29
N ASN A 360 -9.41 -13.86 20.29
CA ASN A 360 -10.27 -12.90 20.94
C ASN A 360 -11.46 -12.50 20.07
N CYS A 361 -12.63 -12.40 20.69
CA CYS A 361 -13.75 -11.68 20.11
C CYS A 361 -13.43 -10.17 20.14
N TRP A 362 -14.02 -9.40 19.22
CA TRP A 362 -13.87 -7.94 19.23
C TRP A 362 -14.43 -7.31 20.51
N TYR A 363 -15.48 -7.90 21.08
CA TYR A 363 -16.01 -7.51 22.38
C TYR A 363 -15.41 -8.40 23.49
N LYS A 364 -14.38 -7.89 24.13
CA LYS A 364 -13.54 -8.64 25.07
C LYS A 364 -14.28 -9.13 26.34
N ASN A 365 -15.37 -8.44 26.71
CA ASN A 365 -16.19 -8.85 27.88
C ASN A 365 -17.16 -10.00 27.56
N GLY A 366 -17.21 -10.43 26.29
CA GLY A 366 -18.16 -11.43 25.82
C GLY A 366 -19.55 -10.88 25.56
N HIS A 367 -20.20 -11.38 24.50
CA HIS A 367 -21.56 -10.99 24.13
C HIS A 367 -22.64 -11.74 24.95
N GLY A 368 -22.21 -12.74 25.76
CA GLY A 368 -23.14 -13.67 26.43
C GLY A 368 -23.73 -14.70 25.45
N SER A 369 -24.93 -15.15 25.76
CA SER A 369 -25.61 -16.21 24.98
C SER A 369 -26.25 -15.64 23.73
N LEU A 370 -25.84 -16.10 22.55
CA LEU A 370 -26.30 -15.65 21.23
C LEU A 370 -26.88 -16.80 20.42
N ASP A 371 -28.00 -16.57 19.73
CA ASP A 371 -28.43 -17.35 18.57
C ASP A 371 -27.76 -16.87 17.28
N ILE A 372 -28.01 -17.55 16.15
CA ILE A 372 -27.35 -17.22 14.87
C ILE A 372 -27.71 -15.83 14.36
N ARG A 373 -28.98 -15.35 14.50
CA ARG A 373 -29.38 -14.04 14.02
C ARG A 373 -28.69 -12.92 14.82
N THR A 374 -28.70 -13.06 16.14
CA THR A 374 -28.00 -12.12 17.03
C THR A 374 -26.46 -12.19 16.84
N ALA A 375 -25.91 -13.37 16.57
CA ALA A 375 -24.49 -13.52 16.28
C ALA A 375 -24.06 -12.83 14.97
N ILE A 376 -24.90 -12.84 13.92
CA ILE A 376 -24.69 -12.07 12.68
C ILE A 376 -24.81 -10.57 13.00
N GLU A 377 -25.87 -10.11 13.66
CA GLU A 377 -26.11 -8.72 14.03
C GLU A 377 -24.95 -8.13 14.84
N GLN A 378 -24.48 -8.86 15.87
CA GLN A 378 -23.37 -8.45 16.73
C GLN A 378 -22.00 -8.75 16.12
N SER A 379 -21.96 -9.39 14.96
CA SER A 379 -20.70 -9.81 14.30
C SER A 379 -19.77 -10.57 15.25
N CYS A 380 -20.28 -11.51 16.03
CA CYS A 380 -19.57 -12.21 17.09
C CYS A 380 -18.50 -13.17 16.53
N ASN A 381 -17.22 -12.86 16.70
CA ASN A 381 -16.14 -13.75 16.24
C ASN A 381 -16.15 -15.11 16.96
N TYR A 382 -16.47 -15.13 18.25
CA TYR A 382 -16.51 -16.36 19.03
C TYR A 382 -17.50 -17.37 18.44
N PHE A 383 -18.72 -16.91 18.09
CA PHE A 383 -19.77 -17.75 17.50
C PHE A 383 -19.30 -18.41 16.20
N PHE A 384 -18.72 -17.63 15.30
CA PHE A 384 -18.26 -18.15 13.99
C PHE A 384 -16.98 -19.01 14.10
N ASN A 385 -16.10 -18.73 15.06
CA ASN A 385 -15.00 -19.63 15.39
C ASN A 385 -15.50 -20.99 15.90
N MET A 386 -16.60 -21.00 16.68
CA MET A 386 -17.21 -22.24 17.15
C MET A 386 -17.77 -23.07 15.98
N ILE A 387 -18.39 -22.46 14.98
CA ILE A 387 -18.83 -23.17 13.78
C ILE A 387 -17.64 -23.87 13.10
N GLY A 388 -16.55 -23.11 12.84
CA GLY A 388 -15.36 -23.67 12.21
C GLY A 388 -14.70 -24.78 13.04
N PHE A 389 -14.69 -24.65 14.35
CA PHE A 389 -14.18 -25.67 15.25
C PHE A 389 -15.04 -26.94 15.22
N GLN A 390 -16.37 -26.81 15.28
CA GLN A 390 -17.28 -27.95 15.26
C GLN A 390 -17.25 -28.69 13.92
N LEU A 391 -17.15 -27.98 12.79
CA LEU A 391 -17.02 -28.57 11.45
C LEU A 391 -15.70 -29.38 11.29
N GLY A 392 -14.69 -29.04 12.08
CA GLY A 392 -13.42 -29.78 12.10
C GLY A 392 -13.40 -30.95 13.09
N LYS A 393 -14.43 -31.19 13.89
CA LYS A 393 -14.44 -32.30 14.86
C LYS A 393 -14.47 -33.66 14.20
N VAL A 394 -13.55 -34.53 14.64
CA VAL A 394 -13.46 -35.93 14.25
C VAL A 394 -13.66 -36.77 15.55
N GLY A 395 -14.81 -37.44 15.65
CA GLY A 395 -15.15 -38.14 16.89
C GLY A 395 -15.38 -37.20 18.09
N ASP A 396 -15.23 -37.71 19.31
CA ASP A 396 -15.64 -36.97 20.52
C ASP A 396 -14.67 -35.86 20.95
N ASN A 397 -13.36 -35.98 20.67
CA ASN A 397 -12.34 -35.11 21.25
C ASN A 397 -11.20 -34.70 20.31
N GLU A 398 -11.27 -34.96 19.02
CA GLU A 398 -10.21 -34.66 18.08
C GLU A 398 -10.66 -33.57 17.09
N PHE A 399 -9.82 -32.56 16.84
CA PHE A 399 -10.02 -31.52 15.87
C PHE A 399 -9.11 -31.74 14.65
N SER A 400 -9.69 -31.77 13.46
CA SER A 400 -8.99 -31.84 12.18
C SER A 400 -9.10 -30.51 11.46
N GLU A 401 -7.98 -29.78 11.39
CA GLU A 401 -7.90 -28.53 10.62
C GLU A 401 -8.24 -28.76 9.13
N VAL A 402 -7.75 -29.87 8.58
CA VAL A 402 -7.99 -30.24 7.16
C VAL A 402 -9.48 -30.46 6.89
N GLN A 403 -10.20 -31.15 7.78
CA GLN A 403 -11.64 -31.35 7.61
C GLN A 403 -12.41 -30.05 7.66
N SER A 404 -12.09 -29.16 8.60
CA SER A 404 -12.70 -27.85 8.72
C SER A 404 -12.46 -27.01 7.46
N LEU A 405 -11.21 -26.95 6.97
CA LEU A 405 -10.85 -26.22 5.76
C LEU A 405 -11.56 -26.79 4.49
N ASN A 406 -11.61 -28.11 4.37
CA ASN A 406 -12.32 -28.74 3.25
C ASN A 406 -13.81 -28.36 3.23
N LYS A 407 -14.46 -28.28 4.39
CA LYS A 407 -15.84 -27.81 4.49
C LYS A 407 -15.99 -26.34 4.10
N LEU A 408 -15.10 -25.47 4.55
CA LEU A 408 -15.11 -24.06 4.14
C LEU A 408 -14.96 -23.94 2.61
N GLN A 409 -14.03 -24.69 2.02
CA GLN A 409 -13.79 -24.68 0.57
C GLN A 409 -14.98 -25.24 -0.22
N GLU A 410 -15.64 -26.30 0.27
CA GLU A 410 -16.84 -26.86 -0.33
C GLU A 410 -17.96 -25.83 -0.44
N TYR A 411 -18.27 -25.13 0.66
CA TYR A 411 -19.30 -24.11 0.68
C TYR A 411 -18.90 -22.84 -0.06
N ALA A 412 -17.63 -22.46 -0.06
CA ALA A 412 -17.13 -21.36 -0.87
C ALA A 412 -17.27 -21.65 -2.39
N SER A 413 -16.99 -22.89 -2.80
CA SER A 413 -17.21 -23.34 -4.19
C SER A 413 -18.68 -23.33 -4.56
N LEU A 414 -19.57 -23.78 -3.68
CA LEU A 414 -21.01 -23.79 -3.87
C LEU A 414 -21.57 -22.40 -4.21
N ILE A 415 -21.04 -21.35 -3.56
CA ILE A 415 -21.49 -19.96 -3.79
C ILE A 415 -20.59 -19.18 -4.77
N GLY A 416 -19.65 -19.85 -5.44
CA GLY A 416 -18.80 -19.26 -6.48
C GLY A 416 -17.63 -18.41 -5.99
N LEU A 417 -17.25 -18.46 -4.71
CA LEU A 417 -16.11 -17.70 -4.18
C LEU A 417 -14.72 -18.32 -4.49
N ASP A 418 -14.69 -19.50 -5.09
CA ASP A 418 -13.46 -20.19 -5.48
C ASP A 418 -13.00 -19.86 -6.90
N ARG A 419 -13.74 -19.04 -7.63
CA ARG A 419 -13.50 -18.71 -9.04
C ARG A 419 -13.76 -17.25 -9.36
N LYS A 420 -13.15 -16.78 -10.44
CA LYS A 420 -13.30 -15.43 -10.99
C LYS A 420 -14.75 -15.11 -11.31
N THR A 421 -15.09 -13.83 -11.34
CA THR A 421 -16.49 -13.38 -11.57
C THR A 421 -16.90 -13.41 -13.04
N GLY A 422 -15.94 -13.52 -13.97
CA GLY A 422 -16.19 -13.52 -15.41
C GLY A 422 -16.33 -12.12 -16.02
N ILE A 423 -16.11 -11.05 -15.24
CA ILE A 423 -16.13 -9.68 -15.76
C ILE A 423 -15.05 -9.50 -16.85
N GLU A 424 -15.28 -8.62 -17.83
CA GLU A 424 -14.41 -8.43 -19.00
C GLU A 424 -13.05 -7.78 -18.71
N LEU A 425 -12.76 -7.51 -17.44
CA LEU A 425 -11.48 -6.97 -16.97
C LEU A 425 -10.55 -8.08 -16.46
N SER A 426 -9.25 -7.76 -16.35
CA SER A 426 -8.30 -8.66 -15.69
C SER A 426 -8.65 -8.83 -14.21
N GLU A 427 -8.81 -10.06 -13.76
CA GLU A 427 -9.13 -10.41 -12.38
C GLU A 427 -7.98 -11.19 -11.73
N ALA A 428 -7.75 -10.93 -10.44
CA ALA A 428 -6.95 -11.82 -9.62
C ALA A 428 -7.65 -13.17 -9.44
N THR A 429 -6.93 -14.19 -9.04
CA THR A 429 -7.51 -15.48 -8.69
C THR A 429 -7.86 -15.45 -7.19
N PRO A 430 -9.13 -15.75 -6.83
CA PRO A 430 -9.52 -15.81 -5.42
C PRO A 430 -8.79 -16.93 -4.70
N LYS A 431 -8.60 -16.72 -3.41
CA LYS A 431 -8.07 -17.76 -2.53
C LYS A 431 -9.01 -17.99 -1.37
N VAL A 432 -9.65 -19.16 -1.34
CA VAL A 432 -10.29 -19.70 -0.14
C VAL A 432 -9.22 -20.24 0.78
N SER A 433 -9.35 -20.03 2.06
CA SER A 433 -8.35 -20.40 3.06
C SER A 433 -7.97 -21.88 2.99
N ASP A 434 -6.67 -22.15 3.07
CA ASP A 434 -6.06 -23.48 3.13
C ASP A 434 -5.19 -23.66 4.41
N ALA A 435 -5.27 -22.71 5.32
CA ALA A 435 -4.60 -22.72 6.62
C ALA A 435 -5.39 -21.94 7.66
N LYS A 436 -5.17 -22.23 8.95
CA LYS A 436 -5.83 -21.54 10.07
C LYS A 436 -7.36 -21.65 9.98
N ALA A 437 -7.86 -22.89 10.03
CA ALA A 437 -9.27 -23.21 9.81
C ALA A 437 -10.24 -22.33 10.63
N VAL A 438 -10.10 -22.33 11.96
CA VAL A 438 -11.04 -21.66 12.86
C VAL A 438 -11.20 -20.16 12.56
N PRO A 439 -10.12 -19.33 12.47
CA PRO A 439 -10.27 -17.92 12.13
C PRO A 439 -10.75 -17.70 10.70
N SER A 440 -10.65 -18.67 9.81
CA SER A 440 -11.14 -18.55 8.43
C SER A 440 -12.66 -18.40 8.36
N TYR A 441 -13.40 -18.96 9.30
CA TYR A 441 -14.87 -18.83 9.36
C TYR A 441 -15.37 -17.46 9.82
N MET A 442 -14.52 -16.63 10.40
CA MET A 442 -14.84 -15.21 10.63
C MET A 442 -14.28 -14.28 9.54
N GLY A 443 -13.79 -14.87 8.43
CA GLY A 443 -13.24 -14.13 7.29
C GLY A 443 -11.80 -13.70 7.43
N GLN A 444 -11.05 -14.35 8.33
CA GLN A 444 -9.60 -14.20 8.48
C GLN A 444 -8.87 -15.43 7.92
N GLY A 445 -7.87 -15.95 8.58
CA GLY A 445 -7.02 -17.02 8.03
C GLY A 445 -6.15 -16.46 6.91
N ASN A 446 -6.14 -17.14 5.76
CA ASN A 446 -5.51 -16.68 4.53
C ASN A 446 -6.50 -16.61 3.35
N ASN A 447 -7.79 -16.32 3.66
CA ASN A 447 -8.77 -15.95 2.65
C ASN A 447 -8.37 -14.65 1.95
N LEU A 448 -8.43 -14.62 0.61
CA LEU A 448 -8.10 -13.45 -0.20
C LEU A 448 -9.08 -13.33 -1.37
N PHE A 449 -9.86 -12.26 -1.39
CA PHE A 449 -10.85 -11.96 -2.42
C PHE A 449 -10.74 -10.52 -2.89
N THR A 450 -11.12 -10.29 -4.14
CA THR A 450 -11.27 -8.95 -4.71
C THR A 450 -12.62 -8.34 -4.33
N THR A 451 -12.77 -7.03 -4.54
CA THR A 451 -14.06 -6.35 -4.31
C THR A 451 -15.13 -6.83 -5.28
N SER A 452 -14.78 -7.17 -6.55
CA SER A 452 -15.71 -7.74 -7.52
C SER A 452 -16.21 -9.12 -7.10
N GLU A 453 -15.34 -9.99 -6.58
CA GLU A 453 -15.74 -11.30 -6.06
C GLU A 453 -16.67 -11.19 -4.85
N LEU A 454 -16.37 -10.25 -3.93
CA LEU A 454 -17.25 -9.99 -2.78
C LEU A 454 -18.58 -9.32 -3.19
N ALA A 455 -18.60 -8.52 -4.26
CA ALA A 455 -19.85 -7.97 -4.82
C ALA A 455 -20.71 -9.08 -5.41
N ARG A 456 -20.13 -10.02 -6.19
CA ARG A 456 -20.86 -11.20 -6.67
C ARG A 456 -21.41 -12.05 -5.53
N TYR A 457 -20.57 -12.30 -4.51
CA TYR A 457 -21.01 -12.99 -3.29
C TYR A 457 -22.23 -12.31 -2.64
N ALA A 458 -22.22 -10.98 -2.55
CA ALA A 458 -23.36 -10.23 -2.01
C ALA A 458 -24.62 -10.40 -2.87
N THR A 459 -24.50 -10.50 -4.20
CA THR A 459 -25.67 -10.80 -5.07
C THR A 459 -26.22 -12.19 -4.85
N VAL A 460 -25.38 -13.19 -4.59
CA VAL A 460 -25.80 -14.55 -4.24
C VAL A 460 -26.67 -14.53 -2.97
N MET A 461 -26.23 -13.79 -1.94
CA MET A 461 -27.03 -13.64 -0.70
C MET A 461 -28.35 -12.91 -0.96
N ALA A 462 -28.31 -11.78 -1.68
CA ALA A 462 -29.49 -10.96 -1.95
C ALA A 462 -30.54 -11.63 -2.84
N THR A 463 -30.14 -12.62 -3.64
CA THR A 463 -31.04 -13.36 -4.57
C THR A 463 -31.42 -14.76 -4.10
N SER A 464 -31.01 -15.12 -2.88
CA SER A 464 -31.21 -16.46 -2.35
C SER A 464 -30.67 -17.56 -3.27
N GLY A 465 -29.47 -17.31 -3.83
CA GLY A 465 -28.68 -18.35 -4.48
C GLY A 465 -28.29 -18.18 -5.94
N ASN A 466 -28.66 -17.10 -6.63
CA ASN A 466 -28.24 -16.93 -8.05
C ASN A 466 -26.76 -16.47 -8.10
N VAL A 467 -25.91 -17.28 -8.72
CA VAL A 467 -24.50 -16.96 -8.99
C VAL A 467 -24.41 -16.38 -10.39
N PHE A 468 -24.32 -15.06 -10.49
CA PHE A 468 -24.20 -14.39 -11.78
C PHE A 468 -22.76 -14.36 -12.28
N LYS A 469 -22.58 -14.44 -13.59
CA LYS A 469 -21.41 -13.87 -14.23
C LYS A 469 -21.56 -12.37 -14.25
N LEU A 470 -20.57 -11.65 -13.71
CA LEU A 470 -20.59 -10.20 -13.74
C LEU A 470 -20.22 -9.68 -15.13
N THR A 471 -20.88 -8.61 -15.58
CA THR A 471 -20.59 -7.98 -16.87
C THR A 471 -20.62 -6.46 -16.78
N LEU A 472 -19.76 -5.81 -17.58
CA LEU A 472 -19.78 -4.36 -17.85
C LEU A 472 -20.52 -4.05 -19.16
N LEU A 473 -20.89 -5.09 -19.93
CA LEU A 473 -21.48 -4.95 -21.25
C LEU A 473 -23.00 -5.02 -21.14
N ASP A 474 -23.69 -3.96 -21.54
CA ASP A 474 -25.14 -3.88 -21.71
C ASP A 474 -25.51 -4.14 -23.18
N LYS A 475 -24.98 -3.29 -24.08
CA LYS A 475 -25.26 -3.39 -25.52
C LYS A 475 -24.19 -2.72 -26.37
N VAL A 476 -24.16 -3.14 -27.64
CA VAL A 476 -23.39 -2.49 -28.69
C VAL A 476 -24.35 -1.78 -29.64
N MET A 477 -24.11 -0.53 -29.92
CA MET A 477 -24.90 0.28 -30.83
C MET A 477 -24.04 0.81 -31.99
N ASP A 478 -24.68 1.03 -33.13
CA ASP A 478 -24.06 1.70 -34.26
C ASP A 478 -23.96 3.24 -34.01
N PRO A 479 -23.24 4.00 -34.85
CA PRO A 479 -23.16 5.47 -34.72
C PRO A 479 -24.49 6.22 -34.83
N LYS A 480 -25.58 5.54 -35.31
CA LYS A 480 -26.92 6.12 -35.40
C LYS A 480 -27.77 5.83 -34.17
N GLY A 481 -27.28 4.98 -33.28
CA GLY A 481 -27.96 4.58 -32.05
C GLY A 481 -28.80 3.29 -32.20
N ASP A 482 -28.72 2.59 -33.35
CA ASP A 482 -29.39 1.31 -33.54
C ASP A 482 -28.63 0.21 -32.79
N VAL A 483 -29.32 -0.63 -32.00
CA VAL A 483 -28.73 -1.74 -31.25
C VAL A 483 -28.27 -2.83 -32.22
N ILE A 484 -26.97 -3.13 -32.22
CA ILE A 484 -26.36 -4.22 -33.00
C ILE A 484 -26.38 -5.51 -32.21
N GLN A 485 -26.11 -5.45 -30.91
CA GLN A 485 -26.04 -6.57 -30.00
C GLN A 485 -26.47 -6.15 -28.59
N GLU A 486 -27.25 -6.96 -27.93
CA GLU A 486 -27.63 -6.82 -26.53
C GLU A 486 -27.10 -8.03 -25.75
N TYR A 487 -26.66 -7.81 -24.49
CA TYR A 487 -26.15 -8.86 -23.63
C TYR A 487 -27.18 -9.17 -22.56
N GLU A 488 -27.61 -10.42 -22.52
CA GLU A 488 -28.58 -10.90 -21.54
C GLU A 488 -27.84 -11.34 -20.23
N PRO A 489 -28.50 -11.23 -19.09
CA PRO A 489 -27.98 -11.73 -17.82
C PRO A 489 -27.61 -13.20 -17.89
N GLU A 490 -26.44 -13.57 -17.42
CA GLU A 490 -25.94 -14.94 -17.37
C GLU A 490 -25.85 -15.43 -15.91
N ILE A 491 -26.67 -16.43 -15.56
CA ILE A 491 -26.61 -17.14 -14.29
C ILE A 491 -25.73 -18.38 -14.52
N GLU A 492 -24.52 -18.37 -13.88
CA GLU A 492 -23.59 -19.51 -13.99
C GLU A 492 -24.02 -20.71 -13.16
N ASP A 493 -24.65 -20.46 -12.00
CA ASP A 493 -25.06 -21.50 -11.08
C ASP A 493 -26.22 -21.03 -10.19
N VAL A 494 -26.93 -21.97 -9.58
CA VAL A 494 -27.99 -21.71 -8.61
C VAL A 494 -27.74 -22.54 -7.36
N VAL A 495 -27.47 -21.86 -6.25
CA VAL A 495 -27.19 -22.47 -4.96
C VAL A 495 -28.46 -23.14 -4.42
N ASN A 496 -28.43 -24.45 -4.28
CA ASN A 496 -29.56 -25.22 -3.77
C ASN A 496 -29.30 -25.63 -2.33
N ILE A 497 -29.80 -24.82 -1.38
CA ILE A 497 -29.78 -25.08 0.07
C ILE A 497 -31.17 -24.90 0.66
N SER A 498 -31.34 -25.30 1.91
CA SER A 498 -32.64 -25.25 2.59
C SER A 498 -33.16 -23.79 2.69
N SER A 499 -34.44 -23.57 2.36
CA SER A 499 -35.06 -22.24 2.29
C SER A 499 -34.98 -21.46 3.61
N ASN A 500 -35.08 -22.15 4.74
CA ASN A 500 -34.95 -21.53 6.08
C ASN A 500 -33.58 -20.89 6.31
N ILE A 501 -32.52 -21.32 5.61
CA ILE A 501 -31.19 -20.73 5.73
C ILE A 501 -31.17 -19.36 5.06
N TRP A 502 -31.81 -19.24 3.89
CA TRP A 502 -31.98 -17.95 3.23
C TRP A 502 -32.78 -16.94 4.06
N ASP A 503 -33.75 -17.42 4.85
CA ASP A 503 -34.54 -16.58 5.78
C ASP A 503 -33.71 -16.08 6.97
N VAL A 504 -32.63 -16.77 7.34
CA VAL A 504 -31.71 -16.37 8.40
C VAL A 504 -30.71 -15.32 7.91
N ILE A 505 -30.25 -15.43 6.66
CA ILE A 505 -29.26 -14.57 6.01
C ILE A 505 -29.87 -13.28 5.51
#